data_00ea6c39480f47c7abf8d76ab5b85e3e
#
_entry.id   00ea6c39480f47c7abf8d76ab5b85e3e
#
_cell.length_a   1.000
_cell.length_b   1.000
_cell.length_c   1.000
_cell.angle_alpha   90.00
_cell.angle_beta   90.00
_cell.angle_gamma   90.00
#
_symmetry.space_group_name_H-M   'P 1'
#
loop_
_entity.id
_entity.type
_entity.pdbx_description
1 polymer ?
#
loop_
_entity_poly.entity_id
_entity_poly.type
_entity_poly.pdbx_seq_one_letter_code
_entity_poly.pdbx_strand_id
1 'polypeptide(L)'
;MPVKTNEREYRDIDISQFECRTMEDGQAVVEGYATTWDEYLLWDDGEYRMFERIDPHAYDECDLSDIIFQLNHEGRVYARGGNNTLIVSPDEKGLHTRAYLGGTETGRQIREEIKGGYLTKMSQGFRVDQEKREIIEDHDTGRVDVHRIILRMKKLYDVSVVSLPANEATSISARSFSEGVIAEVKQERLAVEAQRRKKDQIAIMAEMI
;
A
#
# COMPACT_ATOMS: atom_id res chain seq x y z
N MET A 1 -6.09 7.05 -18.26
CA MET A 1 -7.35 7.39 -17.57
C MET A 1 -6.97 8.15 -16.31
N PRO A 2 -7.69 9.20 -15.90
CA PRO A 2 -7.37 9.90 -14.66
C PRO A 2 -7.40 8.90 -13.49
N VAL A 3 -6.42 9.02 -12.60
CA VAL A 3 -6.33 8.18 -11.40
C VAL A 3 -7.58 8.44 -10.57
N LYS A 4 -8.37 7.41 -10.32
CA LYS A 4 -9.54 7.52 -9.47
C LYS A 4 -9.06 7.65 -8.02
N THR A 5 -8.88 8.87 -7.56
CA THR A 5 -8.71 9.18 -6.14
C THR A 5 -10.01 8.83 -5.42
N ASN A 6 -9.95 8.04 -4.36
CA ASN A 6 -11.09 7.70 -3.50
C ASN A 6 -11.63 6.27 -3.61
N GLU A 7 -10.95 5.37 -4.32
CA GLU A 7 -11.25 3.94 -4.31
C GLU A 7 -10.49 3.22 -3.18
N ARG A 8 -10.94 2.02 -2.84
CA ARG A 8 -10.24 1.15 -1.90
C ARG A 8 -9.00 0.57 -2.58
N GLU A 9 -7.86 0.74 -1.96
CA GLU A 9 -6.58 0.23 -2.42
C GLU A 9 -6.15 -0.96 -1.56
N TYR A 10 -5.32 -1.82 -2.13
CA TYR A 10 -4.73 -2.97 -1.46
C TYR A 10 -3.23 -2.97 -1.65
N ARG A 11 -2.49 -3.28 -0.58
CA ARG A 11 -1.03 -3.40 -0.62
C ARG A 11 -0.59 -4.59 0.17
N ASP A 12 0.17 -5.44 -0.50
CA ASP A 12 0.75 -6.64 0.08
C ASP A 12 2.19 -6.35 0.50
N ILE A 13 2.55 -6.84 1.66
CA ILE A 13 3.91 -6.77 2.17
C ILE A 13 4.42 -8.17 2.46
N ASP A 14 5.65 -8.45 2.03
CA ASP A 14 6.36 -9.66 2.41
C ASP A 14 6.72 -9.56 3.89
N ILE A 15 6.07 -10.36 4.72
CA ILE A 15 6.33 -10.36 6.15
C ILE A 15 7.00 -11.66 6.52
N SER A 16 8.30 -11.62 6.62
CA SER A 16 9.13 -12.74 7.04
C SER A 16 8.93 -13.14 8.52
N GLN A 17 8.07 -12.47 9.28
CA GLN A 17 7.95 -12.64 10.72
C GLN A 17 6.51 -12.50 11.23
N PHE A 18 5.66 -13.48 10.92
CA PHE A 18 4.49 -13.71 11.75
C PHE A 18 4.91 -14.40 13.02
N GLU A 19 4.59 -13.81 14.16
CA GLU A 19 4.72 -14.46 15.44
C GLU A 19 3.39 -15.10 15.83
N CYS A 20 3.36 -16.43 15.83
CA CYS A 20 2.23 -17.20 16.38
C CYS A 20 2.51 -17.51 17.84
N ARG A 21 1.75 -16.91 18.73
CA ARG A 21 1.90 -17.11 20.17
C ARG A 21 0.66 -17.78 20.77
N THR A 22 0.85 -18.47 21.87
CA THR A 22 -0.26 -18.87 22.76
C THR A 22 -0.06 -18.10 24.05
N MET A 23 -1.06 -17.31 24.43
CA MET A 23 -1.04 -16.52 25.66
C MET A 23 -1.19 -17.44 26.87
N GLU A 24 -0.88 -16.94 28.07
CA GLU A 24 -0.99 -17.70 29.32
C GLU A 24 -2.42 -18.20 29.60
N ASP A 25 -3.42 -17.46 29.11
CA ASP A 25 -4.84 -17.83 29.18
C ASP A 25 -5.28 -18.85 28.12
N GLY A 26 -4.33 -19.35 27.29
CA GLY A 26 -4.58 -20.30 26.21
C GLY A 26 -5.07 -19.67 24.91
N GLN A 27 -5.19 -18.35 24.82
CA GLN A 27 -5.62 -17.68 23.60
C GLN A 27 -4.54 -17.80 22.51
N ALA A 28 -4.98 -18.15 21.32
CA ALA A 28 -4.13 -18.23 20.12
C ALA A 28 -4.05 -16.85 19.46
N VAL A 29 -2.86 -16.29 19.39
CA VAL A 29 -2.59 -14.95 18.84
C VAL A 29 -1.65 -15.05 17.66
N VAL A 30 -1.91 -14.24 16.65
CA VAL A 30 -1.03 -13.97 15.52
C VAL A 30 -0.70 -12.49 15.52
N GLU A 31 0.59 -12.18 15.46
CA GLU A 31 1.10 -10.81 15.44
C GLU A 31 2.01 -10.59 14.24
N GLY A 32 1.98 -9.39 13.68
CA GLY A 32 2.82 -8.98 12.56
C GLY A 32 2.55 -7.54 12.14
N TYR A 33 3.15 -7.12 11.04
CA TYR A 33 2.94 -5.78 10.52
C TYR A 33 2.12 -5.83 9.24
N ALA A 34 1.05 -5.07 9.17
CA ALA A 34 0.25 -4.91 7.94
C ALA A 34 0.95 -4.01 6.91
N THR A 35 1.84 -3.14 7.36
CA THR A 35 2.78 -2.35 6.55
C THR A 35 3.94 -1.88 7.40
N THR A 36 5.07 -1.54 6.77
CA THR A 36 6.19 -0.80 7.38
C THR A 36 6.22 0.62 6.82
N TRP A 37 7.08 1.48 7.40
CA TRP A 37 7.27 2.85 6.92
C TRP A 37 8.32 2.95 5.81
N ASP A 38 8.99 1.84 5.49
CA ASP A 38 10.00 1.79 4.44
C ASP A 38 9.37 2.03 3.06
N GLU A 39 10.10 2.71 2.21
CA GLU A 39 9.71 2.88 0.82
C GLU A 39 9.93 1.58 0.03
N TYR A 40 9.01 1.24 -0.83
CA TYR A 40 9.08 0.06 -1.68
C TYR A 40 8.73 0.37 -3.14
N LEU A 41 9.31 -0.42 -4.03
CA LEU A 41 9.00 -0.34 -5.46
C LEU A 41 7.62 -0.93 -5.72
N LEU A 42 6.71 -0.10 -6.24
CA LEU A 42 5.35 -0.51 -6.59
C LEU A 42 5.25 -0.96 -8.05
N TRP A 43 6.03 -0.34 -8.95
CA TRP A 43 5.98 -0.60 -10.37
C TRP A 43 7.25 -0.13 -11.10
N ASP A 44 7.66 -0.82 -12.20
CA ASP A 44 8.81 -0.49 -13.04
C ASP A 44 8.54 -0.95 -14.48
N ASP A 45 8.67 -0.04 -15.47
CA ASP A 45 8.60 -0.36 -16.90
C ASP A 45 9.94 -0.21 -17.60
N GLY A 46 11.02 0.03 -16.86
CA GLY A 46 12.36 0.27 -17.38
C GLY A 46 12.69 1.75 -17.62
N GLU A 47 11.71 2.58 -17.97
CA GLU A 47 11.84 4.03 -18.14
C GLU A 47 11.36 4.79 -16.91
N TYR A 48 10.24 4.36 -16.35
CA TYR A 48 9.64 4.94 -15.14
C TYR A 48 9.60 3.90 -14.02
N ARG A 49 9.89 4.34 -12.79
CA ARG A 49 9.68 3.57 -11.58
C ARG A 49 8.72 4.31 -10.68
N MET A 50 7.81 3.59 -10.06
CA MET A 50 6.94 4.15 -9.02
C MET A 50 7.26 3.50 -7.70
N PHE A 51 7.68 4.33 -6.75
CA PHE A 51 7.89 3.97 -5.35
C PHE A 51 6.72 4.45 -4.51
N GLU A 52 6.45 3.75 -3.43
CA GLU A 52 5.43 4.14 -2.47
C GLU A 52 5.94 3.99 -1.05
N ARG A 53 5.61 4.94 -0.20
CA ARG A 53 5.76 4.83 1.25
C ARG A 53 4.58 5.45 1.97
N ILE A 54 4.34 4.97 3.18
CA ILE A 54 3.31 5.50 4.06
C ILE A 54 4.01 6.34 5.13
N ASP A 55 3.55 7.58 5.32
CA ASP A 55 4.05 8.43 6.40
C ASP A 55 3.67 7.80 7.76
N PRO A 56 4.56 7.76 8.76
CA PRO A 56 4.26 7.21 10.09
C PRO A 56 3.02 7.81 10.75
N HIS A 57 2.67 9.05 10.41
CA HIS A 57 1.49 9.75 10.91
C HIS A 57 0.23 9.57 10.05
N ALA A 58 0.31 8.79 8.97
CA ALA A 58 -0.81 8.63 8.05
C ALA A 58 -2.08 8.04 8.69
N TYR A 59 -1.93 7.33 9.81
CA TYR A 59 -3.04 6.71 10.53
C TYR A 59 -3.58 7.52 11.71
N ASP A 60 -2.99 8.68 12.06
CA ASP A 60 -3.39 9.46 13.24
C ASP A 60 -4.88 9.86 13.22
N GLU A 61 -5.42 10.20 12.06
CA GLU A 61 -6.83 10.56 11.85
C GLU A 61 -7.61 9.48 11.06
N CYS A 62 -7.04 8.30 10.87
CA CYS A 62 -7.65 7.23 10.11
C CYS A 62 -8.86 6.63 10.85
N ASP A 63 -9.94 6.37 10.13
CA ASP A 63 -11.05 5.57 10.67
C ASP A 63 -10.61 4.09 10.83
N LEU A 64 -10.32 3.72 12.08
CA LEU A 64 -9.95 2.37 12.52
C LEU A 64 -11.09 1.65 13.26
N SER A 65 -12.32 2.16 13.21
CA SER A 65 -13.40 1.78 14.11
C SER A 65 -13.89 0.34 14.00
N ASP A 66 -13.74 -0.30 12.85
CA ASP A 66 -14.22 -1.67 12.64
C ASP A 66 -13.40 -2.40 11.58
N ILE A 67 -12.12 -2.56 11.86
CA ILE A 67 -11.20 -3.30 11.01
C ILE A 67 -11.46 -4.80 11.15
N ILE A 68 -11.35 -5.55 10.05
CA ILE A 68 -11.50 -7.00 10.05
C ILE A 68 -10.21 -7.71 9.64
N PHE A 69 -10.02 -8.94 10.14
CA PHE A 69 -8.95 -9.83 9.71
C PHE A 69 -9.52 -10.93 8.84
N GLN A 70 -9.01 -11.06 7.62
CA GLN A 70 -9.49 -12.00 6.60
C GLN A 70 -8.37 -12.82 5.96
N LEU A 71 -8.75 -13.76 5.12
CA LEU A 71 -7.89 -14.43 4.14
C LEU A 71 -8.19 -13.85 2.75
N ASN A 72 -7.15 -13.39 2.04
CA ASN A 72 -7.26 -12.86 0.67
C ASN A 72 -8.29 -11.73 0.47
N HIS A 73 -8.53 -10.90 1.51
CA HIS A 73 -9.49 -9.79 1.50
C HIS A 73 -10.94 -10.17 1.25
N GLU A 74 -11.31 -11.42 1.41
CA GLU A 74 -12.67 -11.89 1.11
C GLU A 74 -13.16 -12.97 2.08
N GLY A 75 -14.46 -13.26 1.97
CA GLY A 75 -15.10 -14.36 2.65
C GLY A 75 -15.24 -14.15 4.14
N ARG A 76 -14.62 -15.03 4.93
CA ARG A 76 -14.85 -15.15 6.37
C ARG A 76 -14.00 -14.16 7.18
N VAL A 77 -14.60 -13.58 8.21
CA VAL A 77 -13.90 -12.74 9.20
C VAL A 77 -13.40 -13.63 10.34
N TYR A 78 -12.10 -13.59 10.61
CA TYR A 78 -11.44 -14.39 11.64
C TYR A 78 -11.22 -13.63 12.95
N ALA A 79 -11.01 -12.31 12.85
CA ALA A 79 -10.92 -11.39 13.99
C ALA A 79 -11.47 -10.02 13.60
N ARG A 80 -11.87 -9.21 14.58
CA ARG A 80 -12.54 -7.94 14.32
C ARG A 80 -12.27 -6.90 15.41
N GLY A 81 -12.08 -5.64 15.01
CA GLY A 81 -11.90 -4.54 15.94
C GLY A 81 -13.10 -4.32 16.86
N GLY A 82 -14.33 -4.40 16.31
CA GLY A 82 -15.57 -4.16 17.05
C GLY A 82 -15.84 -5.12 18.22
N ASN A 83 -15.20 -6.29 18.26
CA ASN A 83 -15.29 -7.25 19.38
C ASN A 83 -13.93 -7.45 20.10
N ASN A 84 -12.97 -6.55 19.86
CA ASN A 84 -11.62 -6.58 20.45
C ASN A 84 -10.79 -7.85 20.16
N THR A 85 -11.15 -8.60 19.12
CA THR A 85 -10.32 -9.75 18.69
C THR A 85 -9.26 -9.36 17.67
N LEU A 86 -9.32 -8.14 17.13
CA LEU A 86 -8.30 -7.53 16.27
C LEU A 86 -7.88 -6.19 16.86
N ILE A 87 -6.58 -6.01 17.06
CA ILE A 87 -5.97 -4.77 17.50
C ILE A 87 -4.97 -4.35 16.43
N VAL A 88 -5.09 -3.13 15.97
CA VAL A 88 -4.17 -2.53 14.98
C VAL A 88 -3.70 -1.20 15.54
N SER A 89 -2.38 -0.99 15.57
CA SER A 89 -1.78 0.23 16.10
C SER A 89 -0.48 0.58 15.37
N PRO A 90 -0.30 1.84 14.97
CA PRO A 90 0.99 2.33 14.49
C PRO A 90 2.04 2.26 15.62
N ASP A 91 3.29 1.91 15.26
CA ASP A 91 4.45 1.99 16.12
C ASP A 91 5.68 2.52 15.34
N GLU A 92 6.87 2.46 15.91
CA GLU A 92 8.10 2.96 15.25
C GLU A 92 8.46 2.23 13.96
N LYS A 93 8.01 0.99 13.77
CA LYS A 93 8.34 0.14 12.63
C LYS A 93 7.28 0.15 11.53
N GLY A 94 6.00 0.26 11.93
CA GLY A 94 4.91 0.13 10.97
C GLY A 94 3.55 0.05 11.62
N LEU A 95 2.57 -0.48 10.91
CA LEU A 95 1.23 -0.75 11.39
C LEU A 95 1.18 -2.13 12.03
N HIS A 96 1.45 -2.19 13.34
CA HIS A 96 1.41 -3.42 14.11
C HIS A 96 -0.01 -3.98 14.20
N THR A 97 -0.15 -5.27 14.00
CA THR A 97 -1.43 -6.00 13.98
C THR A 97 -1.37 -7.19 14.90
N ARG A 98 -2.36 -7.31 15.77
CA ARG A 98 -2.54 -8.45 16.66
C ARG A 98 -3.93 -9.02 16.49
N ALA A 99 -4.04 -10.29 16.09
CA ALA A 99 -5.30 -10.99 15.89
C ALA A 99 -5.43 -12.19 16.84
N TYR A 100 -6.54 -12.23 17.60
CA TYR A 100 -6.89 -13.33 18.49
C TYR A 100 -7.75 -14.34 17.72
N LEU A 101 -7.16 -15.46 17.31
CA LEU A 101 -7.77 -16.43 16.39
C LEU A 101 -8.32 -17.67 17.08
N GLY A 102 -8.21 -17.76 18.40
CA GLY A 102 -8.60 -18.97 19.17
C GLY A 102 -10.12 -19.19 19.31
N GLY A 103 -10.93 -18.16 19.06
CA GLY A 103 -12.37 -18.14 19.36
C GLY A 103 -13.23 -19.07 18.49
N THR A 104 -12.75 -19.45 17.31
CA THR A 104 -13.47 -20.30 16.36
C THR A 104 -12.57 -21.44 15.85
N GLU A 105 -13.16 -22.54 15.39
CA GLU A 105 -12.41 -23.63 14.78
C GLU A 105 -11.63 -23.14 13.54
N THR A 106 -12.27 -22.36 12.67
CA THR A 106 -11.66 -21.82 11.48
C THR A 106 -10.56 -20.79 11.78
N GLY A 107 -10.68 -20.04 12.87
CA GLY A 107 -9.61 -19.17 13.37
C GLY A 107 -8.38 -19.95 13.81
N ARG A 108 -8.59 -21.08 14.49
CA ARG A 108 -7.49 -22.00 14.85
C ARG A 108 -6.84 -22.64 13.63
N GLN A 109 -7.61 -23.01 12.62
CA GLN A 109 -7.08 -23.56 11.36
C GLN A 109 -6.18 -22.56 10.63
N ILE A 110 -6.64 -21.33 10.40
CA ILE A 110 -5.83 -20.32 9.72
C ILE A 110 -4.55 -19.97 10.51
N ARG A 111 -4.62 -19.98 11.84
CA ARG A 111 -3.42 -19.82 12.68
C ARG A 111 -2.40 -20.94 12.44
N GLU A 112 -2.83 -22.19 12.34
CA GLU A 112 -1.92 -23.30 12.06
C GLU A 112 -1.32 -23.21 10.64
N GLU A 113 -2.08 -22.70 9.68
CA GLU A 113 -1.57 -22.42 8.32
C GLU A 113 -0.50 -21.32 8.32
N ILE A 114 -0.71 -20.25 9.08
CA ILE A 114 0.29 -19.19 9.27
C ILE A 114 1.53 -19.77 9.97
N LYS A 115 1.35 -20.49 11.08
CA LYS A 115 2.44 -21.11 11.83
C LYS A 115 3.22 -22.12 11.01
N GLY A 116 2.55 -22.84 10.13
CA GLY A 116 3.16 -23.81 9.22
C GLY A 116 3.88 -23.17 8.01
N GLY A 117 3.80 -21.84 7.85
CA GLY A 117 4.42 -21.13 6.73
C GLY A 117 3.68 -21.29 5.40
N TYR A 118 2.40 -21.70 5.41
CA TYR A 118 1.56 -21.75 4.21
C TYR A 118 1.07 -20.35 3.81
N LEU A 119 0.93 -19.47 4.79
CA LEU A 119 0.54 -18.06 4.63
C LEU A 119 1.67 -17.19 5.18
N THR A 120 2.36 -16.47 4.32
CA THR A 120 3.60 -15.75 4.67
C THR A 120 3.54 -14.25 4.43
N LYS A 121 2.39 -13.73 3.99
CA LYS A 121 2.23 -12.31 3.64
C LYS A 121 1.01 -11.73 4.29
N MET A 122 1.10 -10.43 4.61
CA MET A 122 -0.06 -9.63 4.98
C MET A 122 -0.35 -8.60 3.90
N SER A 123 -1.58 -8.21 3.86
CA SER A 123 -2.08 -7.15 3.02
C SER A 123 -3.01 -6.26 3.82
N GLN A 124 -3.11 -5.01 3.43
CA GLN A 124 -4.07 -4.08 3.98
C GLN A 124 -4.99 -3.53 2.88
N GLY A 125 -6.29 -3.43 3.22
CA GLY A 125 -7.30 -2.76 2.39
C GLY A 125 -7.63 -1.40 2.97
N PHE A 126 -7.29 -0.31 2.26
CA PHE A 126 -7.38 1.04 2.77
C PHE A 126 -7.89 2.05 1.74
N ARG A 127 -8.14 3.27 2.19
CA ARG A 127 -8.49 4.42 1.35
C ARG A 127 -7.65 5.61 1.76
N VAL A 128 -7.04 6.24 0.76
CA VAL A 128 -6.21 7.43 0.95
C VAL A 128 -7.08 8.67 1.00
N ASP A 129 -6.73 9.61 1.87
CA ASP A 129 -7.32 10.95 1.94
C ASP A 129 -6.35 12.00 1.39
N GLN A 130 -5.06 11.91 1.75
CA GLN A 130 -4.03 12.83 1.27
C GLN A 130 -2.76 12.09 0.89
N GLU A 131 -2.21 12.48 -0.25
CA GLU A 131 -0.92 12.01 -0.75
C GLU A 131 -0.14 13.15 -1.37
N LYS A 132 1.16 12.98 -1.51
CA LYS A 132 2.01 13.81 -2.36
C LYS A 132 2.84 12.95 -3.28
N ARG A 133 3.30 13.54 -4.38
CA ARG A 133 4.20 12.90 -5.33
C ARG A 133 5.44 13.75 -5.51
N GLU A 134 6.58 13.10 -5.55
CA GLU A 134 7.86 13.70 -5.88
C GLU A 134 8.39 13.00 -7.12
N ILE A 135 8.84 13.78 -8.11
CA ILE A 135 9.34 13.25 -9.38
C ILE A 135 10.82 13.58 -9.46
N ILE A 136 11.65 12.55 -9.60
CA ILE A 136 13.10 12.65 -9.69
C ILE A 136 13.53 12.09 -11.05
N GLU A 137 14.26 12.88 -11.82
CA GLU A 137 14.85 12.46 -13.08
C GLU A 137 16.33 12.13 -12.87
N ASP A 138 16.70 10.91 -13.17
CA ASP A 138 18.09 10.50 -13.25
C ASP A 138 18.66 10.93 -14.61
N HIS A 139 19.46 11.98 -14.61
CA HIS A 139 20.04 12.55 -15.84
C HIS A 139 21.06 11.65 -16.52
N ASP A 140 21.64 10.68 -15.79
CA ASP A 140 22.65 9.77 -16.34
C ASP A 140 21.99 8.62 -17.13
N THR A 141 20.87 8.13 -16.64
CA THR A 141 20.13 7.01 -17.25
C THR A 141 18.90 7.46 -18.03
N GLY A 142 18.40 8.68 -17.79
CA GLY A 142 17.15 9.19 -18.32
C GLY A 142 15.90 8.57 -17.65
N ARG A 143 16.08 7.75 -16.61
CA ARG A 143 14.96 7.15 -15.85
C ARG A 143 14.27 8.20 -15.00
N VAL A 144 12.97 7.97 -14.79
CA VAL A 144 12.13 8.85 -13.99
C VAL A 144 11.56 8.07 -12.82
N ASP A 145 11.87 8.51 -11.61
CA ASP A 145 11.35 7.95 -10.38
C ASP A 145 10.19 8.81 -9.86
N VAL A 146 9.07 8.17 -9.62
CA VAL A 146 7.88 8.79 -9.04
C VAL A 146 7.71 8.23 -7.63
N HIS A 147 7.92 9.06 -6.62
CA HIS A 147 7.76 8.72 -5.21
C HIS A 147 6.38 9.17 -4.74
N ARG A 148 5.50 8.21 -4.46
CA ARG A 148 4.22 8.45 -3.83
C ARG A 148 4.37 8.37 -2.32
N ILE A 149 3.94 9.40 -1.63
CA ILE A 149 3.96 9.47 -0.17
C ILE A 149 2.52 9.62 0.32
N ILE A 150 2.00 8.60 0.97
CA ILE A 150 0.67 8.62 1.57
C ILE A 150 0.78 9.36 2.90
N LEU A 151 0.22 10.56 2.97
CA LEU A 151 0.30 11.45 4.12
C LEU A 151 -0.84 11.23 5.12
N ARG A 152 -2.04 10.85 4.61
CA ARG A 152 -3.19 10.58 5.46
C ARG A 152 -4.07 9.50 4.87
N MET A 153 -4.39 8.51 5.69
CA MET A 153 -5.37 7.47 5.40
C MET A 153 -6.75 7.96 5.83
N LYS A 154 -7.75 7.71 5.01
CA LYS A 154 -9.14 7.99 5.36
C LYS A 154 -9.75 6.88 6.18
N LYS A 155 -9.52 5.65 5.76
CA LYS A 155 -10.07 4.45 6.41
C LYS A 155 -9.20 3.24 6.13
N LEU A 156 -9.02 2.41 7.14
CA LEU A 156 -8.53 1.05 7.04
C LEU A 156 -9.73 0.09 7.17
N TYR A 157 -9.95 -0.73 6.15
CA TYR A 157 -11.08 -1.66 6.11
C TYR A 157 -10.73 -3.02 6.69
N ASP A 158 -9.59 -3.54 6.28
CA ASP A 158 -9.12 -4.85 6.72
C ASP A 158 -7.59 -4.94 6.70
N VAL A 159 -7.12 -5.89 7.45
CA VAL A 159 -5.81 -6.49 7.34
C VAL A 159 -6.02 -7.97 7.06
N SER A 160 -5.29 -8.53 6.11
CA SER A 160 -5.52 -9.89 5.64
C SER A 160 -4.21 -10.65 5.52
N VAL A 161 -4.23 -11.92 5.87
CA VAL A 161 -3.18 -12.83 5.39
C VAL A 161 -3.51 -13.20 3.96
N VAL A 162 -2.48 -13.31 3.12
CA VAL A 162 -2.66 -13.62 1.70
C VAL A 162 -1.82 -14.83 1.30
N SER A 163 -2.42 -15.71 0.50
CA SER A 163 -1.83 -16.99 0.09
C SER A 163 -0.79 -16.83 -1.03
N LEU A 164 -0.98 -15.82 -1.88
CA LEU A 164 -0.04 -15.44 -2.93
C LEU A 164 0.30 -13.96 -2.79
N PRO A 165 1.56 -13.57 -3.10
CA PRO A 165 1.89 -12.17 -3.24
C PRO A 165 1.08 -11.64 -4.42
N ALA A 166 0.26 -10.63 -4.13
CA ALA A 166 -0.68 -10.06 -5.06
C ALA A 166 -1.69 -11.10 -5.59
N ASN A 167 -2.82 -11.26 -4.91
CA ASN A 167 -4.04 -11.65 -5.59
C ASN A 167 -4.11 -10.86 -6.91
N GLU A 168 -4.43 -11.48 -8.04
CA GLU A 168 -4.49 -10.78 -9.34
C GLU A 168 -5.24 -9.45 -9.23
N ALA A 169 -6.24 -9.36 -8.34
CA ALA A 169 -6.97 -8.13 -8.05
C ALA A 169 -6.11 -7.05 -7.34
N THR A 170 -5.21 -7.42 -6.42
CA THR A 170 -4.34 -6.44 -5.71
C THR A 170 -3.21 -5.97 -6.60
N SER A 171 -2.57 -6.87 -7.37
CA SER A 171 -1.57 -6.51 -8.36
C SER A 171 -2.18 -5.74 -9.53
N ILE A 172 -3.37 -6.09 -10.00
CA ILE A 172 -4.10 -5.36 -11.03
C ILE A 172 -4.46 -3.95 -10.54
N SER A 173 -4.95 -3.81 -9.29
CA SER A 173 -5.28 -2.49 -8.73
C SER A 173 -4.02 -1.62 -8.55
N ALA A 174 -2.95 -2.15 -7.97
CA ALA A 174 -1.69 -1.43 -7.82
C ALA A 174 -1.07 -1.09 -9.17
N ARG A 175 -1.09 -2.04 -10.11
CA ARG A 175 -0.59 -1.85 -11.47
C ARG A 175 -1.40 -0.80 -12.23
N SER A 176 -2.73 -0.91 -12.26
CA SER A 176 -3.59 0.07 -12.93
C SER A 176 -3.46 1.45 -12.34
N PHE A 177 -3.29 1.55 -11.02
CA PHE A 177 -3.02 2.80 -10.33
C PHE A 177 -1.67 3.39 -10.81
N SER A 178 -0.59 2.60 -10.78
CA SER A 178 0.74 3.03 -11.19
C SER A 178 0.79 3.43 -12.66
N GLU A 179 0.20 2.62 -13.56
CA GLU A 179 0.09 2.95 -14.98
C GLU A 179 -0.67 4.27 -15.20
N GLY A 180 -1.74 4.52 -14.43
CA GLY A 180 -2.50 5.76 -14.48
C GLY A 180 -1.66 6.97 -14.03
N VAL A 181 -0.95 6.86 -12.92
CA VAL A 181 -0.05 7.91 -12.41
C VAL A 181 1.07 8.21 -13.40
N ILE A 182 1.72 7.17 -13.93
CA ILE A 182 2.81 7.34 -14.89
C ILE A 182 2.30 8.00 -16.20
N ALA A 183 1.10 7.63 -16.65
CA ALA A 183 0.49 8.28 -17.82
C ALA A 183 0.25 9.78 -17.60
N GLU A 184 -0.20 10.19 -16.39
CA GLU A 184 -0.33 11.60 -16.02
C GLU A 184 1.03 12.31 -16.05
N VAL A 185 2.06 11.74 -15.41
CA VAL A 185 3.42 12.30 -15.39
C VAL A 185 4.00 12.45 -16.79
N LYS A 186 3.81 11.45 -17.67
CA LYS A 186 4.23 11.52 -19.07
C LYS A 186 3.55 12.68 -19.81
N GLN A 187 2.25 12.87 -19.63
CA GLN A 187 1.51 13.97 -20.24
C GLN A 187 1.97 15.34 -19.75
N GLU A 188 2.18 15.49 -18.45
CA GLU A 188 2.68 16.73 -17.84
C GLU A 188 4.06 17.10 -18.40
N ARG A 189 4.98 16.14 -18.48
CA ARG A 189 6.31 16.36 -19.06
C ARG A 189 6.24 16.79 -20.51
N LEU A 190 5.45 16.12 -21.34
CA LEU A 190 5.25 16.52 -22.74
C LEU A 190 4.68 17.93 -22.87
N ALA A 191 3.75 18.33 -22.01
CA ALA A 191 3.20 19.66 -21.99
C ALA A 191 4.25 20.73 -21.63
N VAL A 192 5.08 20.46 -20.63
CA VAL A 192 6.19 21.35 -20.23
C VAL A 192 7.22 21.50 -21.38
N GLU A 193 7.62 20.40 -22.02
CA GLU A 193 8.54 20.43 -23.15
C GLU A 193 7.97 21.23 -24.35
N ALA A 194 6.69 21.02 -24.64
CA ALA A 194 6.03 21.77 -25.72
C ALA A 194 5.99 23.29 -25.44
N GLN A 195 5.75 23.67 -24.17
CA GLN A 195 5.80 25.07 -23.76
C GLN A 195 7.22 25.64 -23.86
N ARG A 196 8.24 24.88 -23.45
CA ARG A 196 9.64 25.29 -23.57
C ARG A 196 10.02 25.53 -25.04
N ARG A 197 9.73 24.57 -25.93
CA ARG A 197 9.99 24.71 -27.38
C ARG A 197 9.31 25.94 -27.98
N LYS A 198 8.07 26.24 -27.57
CA LYS A 198 7.38 27.47 -28.02
C LYS A 198 8.08 28.73 -27.55
N LYS A 199 8.56 28.79 -26.31
CA LYS A 199 9.29 29.93 -25.76
C LYS A 199 10.61 30.12 -26.51
N ASP A 200 11.34 29.05 -26.76
CA ASP A 200 12.61 29.08 -27.50
C ASP A 200 12.41 29.58 -28.96
N GLN A 201 11.35 29.13 -29.63
CA GLN A 201 10.98 29.61 -30.96
C GLN A 201 10.66 31.10 -30.97
N ILE A 202 9.89 31.59 -29.99
CA ILE A 202 9.55 33.02 -29.88
C ILE A 202 10.81 33.84 -29.60
N ALA A 203 11.73 33.37 -28.75
CA ALA A 203 12.99 34.04 -28.47
C ALA A 203 13.86 34.18 -29.74
N ILE A 204 14.02 33.10 -30.50
CA ILE A 204 14.75 33.11 -31.77
C ILE A 204 14.14 34.09 -32.78
N MET A 205 12.80 34.10 -32.89
CA MET A 205 12.11 35.02 -33.80
C MET A 205 12.28 36.50 -33.38
N ALA A 206 12.35 36.78 -32.07
CA ALA A 206 12.58 38.13 -31.56
C ALA A 206 14.01 38.64 -31.80
N GLU A 207 14.99 37.76 -31.86
CA GLU A 207 16.39 38.11 -32.18
C GLU A 207 16.64 38.34 -33.68
N MET A 208 15.71 37.94 -34.54
CA MET A 208 15.80 38.09 -36.00
C MET A 208 15.13 39.37 -36.52
N ILE A 209 14.53 40.19 -35.66
CA ILE A 209 13.90 41.48 -35.98
C ILE A 209 14.76 42.65 -35.50
#